data_d23e2becfea18d794dd23d7275ab9f68
#
_entry.id   d23e2becfea18d794dd23d7275ab9f68
#
_cell.length_a   1.000
_cell.length_b   1.000
_cell.length_c   1.000
_cell.angle_alpha   90.00
_cell.angle_beta   90.00
_cell.angle_gamma   90.00
#
_symmetry.space_group_name_H-M   'P 1'
#
loop_
_entity.id
_entity.type
_entity.pdbx_description
1 polymer ?
#
loop_
_entity_poly.entity_id
_entity_poly.type
_entity_poly.pdbx_seq_one_letter_code
_entity_poly.pdbx_strand_id
1 'polypeptide(L)'
;VYNYTGNAAPTDITLSASAFNENLPIASHVASLTATDSDNGDSHTFTLASGNGTNDADNNYFTIQGASLKTSGTFDFETKSSYNIYINVNDGIANYAKAFTVTVSDVNEAPDDIKFGKNIFKDGLLLHLDSGSPDSFSGSGNTWNDLSGNSYNGTLMNSPSFSNDNGGMINLNGSTQWVQLNSFAGVLSNNSSYTISVWFKSTETNASGQVYN
;
A
#
# COMPACT_ATOMS: atom_id res chain seq x y z
N VAL A 1 -24.15 -32.89 -48.72
CA VAL A 1 -24.28 -31.42 -48.66
C VAL A 1 -23.38 -30.95 -47.56
N TYR A 2 -22.22 -30.36 -47.88
CA TYR A 2 -21.39 -29.69 -46.88
C TYR A 2 -22.10 -28.38 -46.56
N ASN A 3 -22.69 -28.26 -45.33
CA ASN A 3 -23.06 -26.98 -44.81
C ASN A 3 -21.75 -26.23 -44.43
N TYR A 4 -21.32 -25.36 -45.31
CA TYR A 4 -20.31 -24.35 -44.96
C TYR A 4 -21.04 -23.33 -44.08
N THR A 5 -20.99 -23.53 -42.76
CA THR A 5 -21.33 -22.47 -41.82
C THR A 5 -20.15 -21.51 -41.86
N GLY A 6 -20.35 -20.30 -42.39
CA GLY A 6 -19.33 -19.26 -42.40
C GLY A 6 -18.93 -18.95 -40.96
N ASN A 7 -17.70 -18.48 -40.74
CA ASN A 7 -17.20 -18.04 -39.43
C ASN A 7 -18.17 -17.03 -38.80
N ALA A 8 -18.59 -17.30 -37.60
CA ALA A 8 -19.28 -16.33 -36.72
C ALA A 8 -18.23 -15.54 -35.92
N ALA A 9 -18.46 -14.27 -35.70
CA ALA A 9 -17.59 -13.48 -34.86
C ALA A 9 -17.82 -13.81 -33.37
N PRO A 10 -16.81 -13.68 -32.50
CA PRO A 10 -17.00 -13.72 -31.06
C PRO A 10 -18.06 -12.71 -30.63
N THR A 11 -18.91 -13.06 -29.66
CA THR A 11 -20.06 -12.26 -29.25
C THR A 11 -19.89 -11.66 -27.86
N ASP A 12 -19.00 -12.20 -27.04
CA ASP A 12 -18.70 -11.66 -25.70
C ASP A 12 -17.28 -12.01 -25.23
N ILE A 13 -16.80 -11.23 -24.25
CA ILE A 13 -15.59 -11.48 -23.47
C ILE A 13 -15.99 -11.48 -22.00
N THR A 14 -15.47 -12.43 -21.23
CA THR A 14 -15.64 -12.47 -19.77
C THR A 14 -14.30 -12.51 -19.05
N LEU A 15 -14.25 -11.88 -17.87
CA LEU A 15 -13.15 -11.97 -16.91
C LEU A 15 -13.55 -12.93 -15.78
N SER A 16 -12.62 -13.80 -15.36
CA SER A 16 -12.85 -14.68 -14.19
C SER A 16 -12.94 -13.92 -12.88
N ALA A 17 -12.38 -12.70 -12.82
CA ALA A 17 -12.46 -11.78 -11.69
C ALA A 17 -12.42 -10.34 -12.21
N SER A 18 -13.13 -9.43 -11.54
CA SER A 18 -13.10 -7.99 -11.81
C SER A 18 -12.45 -7.19 -10.68
N ALA A 19 -11.92 -7.86 -9.66
CA ALA A 19 -11.22 -7.24 -8.55
C ALA A 19 -9.97 -8.06 -8.19
N PHE A 20 -8.93 -7.36 -7.70
CA PHE A 20 -7.70 -7.95 -7.18
C PHE A 20 -7.12 -7.04 -6.09
N ASN A 21 -6.25 -7.58 -5.24
CA ASN A 21 -5.60 -6.83 -4.17
C ASN A 21 -4.54 -5.89 -4.73
N GLU A 22 -4.37 -4.73 -4.12
CA GLU A 22 -3.23 -3.87 -4.37
C GLU A 22 -1.89 -4.53 -3.99
N ASN A 23 -0.79 -3.82 -4.20
CA ASN A 23 0.57 -4.25 -3.84
C ASN A 23 1.03 -5.57 -4.51
N LEU A 24 0.32 -6.02 -5.55
CA LEU A 24 0.77 -7.17 -6.32
C LEU A 24 2.03 -6.82 -7.14
N PRO A 25 3.01 -7.73 -7.22
CA PRO A 25 4.15 -7.59 -8.11
C PRO A 25 3.72 -7.44 -9.57
N ILE A 26 4.55 -6.77 -10.38
CA ILE A 26 4.37 -6.72 -11.84
C ILE A 26 4.35 -8.15 -12.39
N ALA A 27 3.54 -8.39 -13.43
CA ALA A 27 3.24 -9.66 -14.06
C ALA A 27 2.38 -10.63 -13.22
N SER A 28 1.79 -10.17 -12.10
CA SER A 28 0.80 -10.96 -11.34
C SER A 28 -0.46 -11.21 -12.15
N HIS A 29 -1.03 -12.39 -11.99
CA HIS A 29 -2.31 -12.76 -12.60
C HIS A 29 -3.45 -11.99 -11.94
N VAL A 30 -4.28 -11.33 -12.74
CA VAL A 30 -5.49 -10.60 -12.32
C VAL A 30 -6.74 -11.42 -12.62
N ALA A 31 -6.88 -11.85 -13.88
CA ALA A 31 -8.05 -12.60 -14.33
C ALA A 31 -7.73 -13.46 -15.55
N SER A 32 -8.48 -14.54 -15.72
CA SER A 32 -8.53 -15.30 -16.96
C SER A 32 -9.58 -14.72 -17.89
N LEU A 33 -9.28 -14.70 -19.18
CA LEU A 33 -10.14 -14.22 -20.25
C LEU A 33 -10.80 -15.40 -20.96
N THR A 34 -12.08 -15.29 -21.24
CA THR A 34 -12.84 -16.28 -22.03
C THR A 34 -13.68 -15.55 -23.06
N ALA A 35 -13.68 -16.03 -24.29
CA ALA A 35 -14.57 -15.57 -25.34
C ALA A 35 -15.83 -16.44 -25.42
N THR A 36 -16.93 -15.83 -25.82
CA THR A 36 -18.14 -16.54 -26.25
C THR A 36 -18.21 -16.51 -27.75
N ASP A 37 -18.17 -17.70 -28.36
CA ASP A 37 -18.25 -17.91 -29.79
C ASP A 37 -19.15 -19.11 -30.11
N SER A 38 -19.85 -19.08 -31.25
CA SER A 38 -20.70 -20.18 -31.67
C SER A 38 -19.94 -21.25 -32.47
N ASP A 39 -18.74 -20.95 -32.96
CA ASP A 39 -17.93 -21.88 -33.71
C ASP A 39 -17.05 -22.73 -32.82
N ASN A 40 -17.37 -24.01 -32.72
CA ASN A 40 -16.63 -24.94 -31.89
C ASN A 40 -15.23 -25.22 -32.46
N GLY A 41 -14.21 -24.92 -31.66
CA GLY A 41 -12.81 -25.25 -31.98
C GLY A 41 -11.98 -24.06 -32.46
N ASP A 42 -12.54 -22.86 -32.48
CA ASP A 42 -11.81 -21.64 -32.80
C ASP A 42 -10.78 -21.28 -31.75
N SER A 43 -9.70 -20.74 -32.23
CA SER A 43 -8.62 -20.22 -31.35
C SER A 43 -8.81 -18.73 -31.16
N HIS A 44 -8.89 -18.31 -29.91
CA HIS A 44 -9.10 -16.91 -29.54
C HIS A 44 -7.81 -16.23 -29.07
N THR A 45 -7.52 -15.06 -29.66
CA THR A 45 -6.39 -14.21 -29.26
C THR A 45 -6.91 -12.95 -28.62
N PHE A 46 -6.45 -12.66 -27.39
CA PHE A 46 -6.85 -11.48 -26.63
C PHE A 46 -5.75 -10.42 -26.65
N THR A 47 -6.14 -9.15 -26.80
CA THR A 47 -5.26 -7.99 -26.77
C THR A 47 -5.92 -6.81 -26.07
N LEU A 48 -5.11 -5.91 -25.48
CA LEU A 48 -5.59 -4.59 -25.09
C LEU A 48 -5.74 -3.74 -26.35
N ALA A 49 -6.91 -3.15 -26.56
CA ALA A 49 -7.24 -2.39 -27.75
C ALA A 49 -7.34 -0.89 -27.44
N SER A 50 -7.10 -0.05 -28.43
CA SER A 50 -7.40 1.37 -28.35
C SER A 50 -8.91 1.59 -28.41
N GLY A 51 -9.44 2.35 -27.49
CA GLY A 51 -10.84 2.73 -27.38
C GLY A 51 -11.07 4.21 -27.65
N ASN A 52 -11.85 4.85 -26.80
CA ASN A 52 -12.23 6.26 -26.94
C ASN A 52 -11.49 7.21 -25.97
N GLY A 53 -10.42 6.73 -25.32
CA GLY A 53 -9.65 7.49 -24.32
C GLY A 53 -10.25 7.47 -22.91
N THR A 54 -11.45 6.92 -22.74
CA THR A 54 -12.09 6.74 -21.43
C THR A 54 -12.17 5.26 -21.05
N ASN A 55 -12.62 4.42 -21.98
CA ASN A 55 -12.78 2.98 -21.76
C ASN A 55 -11.47 2.20 -21.81
N ASP A 56 -10.41 2.79 -22.31
CA ASP A 56 -9.05 2.26 -22.44
C ASP A 56 -7.99 3.10 -21.68
N ALA A 57 -8.45 4.03 -20.85
CA ALA A 57 -7.60 5.01 -20.15
C ALA A 57 -6.47 4.37 -19.35
N ASP A 58 -6.69 3.16 -18.86
CA ASP A 58 -5.79 2.46 -17.96
C ASP A 58 -5.15 1.20 -18.57
N ASN A 59 -5.23 1.01 -19.88
CA ASN A 59 -4.64 -0.14 -20.56
C ASN A 59 -3.14 -0.32 -20.25
N ASN A 60 -2.41 0.77 -20.05
CA ASN A 60 -0.98 0.76 -19.77
C ASN A 60 -0.60 0.15 -18.42
N TYR A 61 -1.55 0.01 -17.49
CA TYR A 61 -1.34 -0.66 -16.20
C TYR A 61 -1.44 -2.18 -16.29
N PHE A 62 -1.85 -2.71 -17.44
CA PHE A 62 -2.08 -4.13 -17.64
C PHE A 62 -1.36 -4.66 -18.87
N THR A 63 -1.21 -5.97 -18.93
CA THR A 63 -0.74 -6.71 -20.10
C THR A 63 -1.56 -8.00 -20.23
N ILE A 64 -1.68 -8.51 -21.46
CA ILE A 64 -2.32 -9.80 -21.72
C ILE A 64 -1.26 -10.77 -22.23
N GLN A 65 -1.21 -11.94 -21.59
CA GLN A 65 -0.35 -13.05 -22.03
C GLN A 65 -1.22 -14.30 -22.22
N GLY A 66 -1.42 -14.71 -23.49
CA GLY A 66 -2.41 -15.72 -23.84
C GLY A 66 -3.81 -15.26 -23.42
N ALA A 67 -4.48 -16.04 -22.59
CA ALA A 67 -5.79 -15.71 -22.02
C ALA A 67 -5.69 -15.19 -20.56
N SER A 68 -4.56 -14.61 -20.16
CA SER A 68 -4.32 -14.10 -18.82
C SER A 68 -4.11 -12.59 -18.84
N LEU A 69 -4.98 -11.85 -18.16
CA LEU A 69 -4.79 -10.44 -17.80
C LEU A 69 -3.84 -10.37 -16.62
N LYS A 70 -2.80 -9.56 -16.73
CA LYS A 70 -1.74 -9.40 -15.73
C LYS A 70 -1.46 -7.95 -15.43
N THR A 71 -0.91 -7.69 -14.25
CA THR A 71 -0.41 -6.37 -13.85
C THR A 71 0.82 -5.98 -14.67
N SER A 72 0.91 -4.70 -15.08
CA SER A 72 2.07 -4.08 -15.74
C SER A 72 2.56 -2.84 -15.00
N GLY A 73 1.87 -2.42 -13.95
CA GLY A 73 2.19 -1.29 -13.09
C GLY A 73 2.03 -1.65 -11.62
N THR A 74 2.24 -0.67 -10.76
CA THR A 74 1.93 -0.73 -9.33
C THR A 74 0.52 -0.21 -9.09
N PHE A 75 -0.15 -0.82 -8.12
CA PHE A 75 -1.51 -0.49 -7.74
C PHE A 75 -1.53 -0.15 -6.26
N ASP A 76 -2.16 0.97 -5.94
CA ASP A 76 -2.31 1.57 -4.63
C ASP A 76 -3.77 2.03 -4.55
N PHE A 77 -4.53 1.42 -3.65
CA PHE A 77 -5.97 1.63 -3.51
C PHE A 77 -6.29 3.06 -3.10
N GLU A 78 -5.48 3.66 -2.20
CA GLU A 78 -5.65 5.02 -1.71
C GLU A 78 -5.42 6.06 -2.81
N THR A 79 -4.59 5.72 -3.79
CA THR A 79 -4.33 6.58 -4.96
C THR A 79 -5.37 6.37 -6.04
N LYS A 80 -5.68 5.11 -6.38
CA LYS A 80 -6.68 4.81 -7.42
C LYS A 80 -7.21 3.39 -7.28
N SER A 81 -8.51 3.26 -7.01
CA SER A 81 -9.19 1.98 -6.77
C SER A 81 -9.92 1.39 -7.98
N SER A 82 -9.93 2.07 -9.13
CA SER A 82 -10.72 1.65 -10.30
C SER A 82 -10.01 1.96 -11.61
N TYR A 83 -9.95 0.99 -12.50
CA TYR A 83 -9.20 1.03 -13.77
C TYR A 83 -10.09 0.60 -14.93
N ASN A 84 -10.11 1.41 -15.99
CA ASN A 84 -10.87 1.14 -17.20
C ASN A 84 -9.97 0.58 -18.29
N ILE A 85 -10.28 -0.63 -18.77
CA ILE A 85 -9.54 -1.31 -19.80
C ILE A 85 -10.46 -1.73 -20.95
N TYR A 86 -9.91 -1.75 -22.15
CA TYR A 86 -10.62 -2.16 -23.35
C TYR A 86 -9.92 -3.35 -23.99
N ILE A 87 -10.62 -4.47 -24.05
CA ILE A 87 -10.06 -5.75 -24.50
C ILE A 87 -10.71 -6.15 -25.83
N ASN A 88 -9.89 -6.54 -26.80
CA ASN A 88 -10.31 -7.15 -28.05
C ASN A 88 -10.03 -8.65 -28.02
N VAL A 89 -10.94 -9.43 -28.55
CA VAL A 89 -10.73 -10.82 -28.91
C VAL A 89 -10.82 -10.99 -30.43
N ASN A 90 -9.96 -11.82 -30.98
CA ASN A 90 -9.92 -12.19 -32.39
C ASN A 90 -9.94 -13.73 -32.52
N ASP A 91 -10.79 -14.26 -33.40
CA ASP A 91 -10.92 -15.69 -33.70
C ASP A 91 -10.07 -16.13 -34.88
N GLY A 92 -9.27 -15.22 -35.46
CA GLY A 92 -8.48 -15.40 -36.68
C GLY A 92 -9.11 -14.75 -37.91
N ILE A 93 -10.40 -14.38 -37.89
CA ILE A 93 -11.16 -13.80 -39.02
C ILE A 93 -11.86 -12.51 -38.59
N ALA A 94 -12.51 -12.52 -37.44
CA ALA A 94 -13.33 -11.43 -36.92
C ALA A 94 -12.87 -10.96 -35.52
N ASN A 95 -13.31 -9.77 -35.15
CA ASN A 95 -12.97 -9.16 -33.84
C ASN A 95 -14.23 -8.81 -33.07
N TYR A 96 -14.12 -8.91 -31.75
CA TYR A 96 -15.08 -8.33 -30.82
C TYR A 96 -14.32 -7.64 -29.70
N ALA A 97 -14.79 -6.46 -29.29
CA ALA A 97 -14.12 -5.71 -28.24
C ALA A 97 -15.11 -5.26 -27.15
N LYS A 98 -14.66 -5.28 -25.89
CA LYS A 98 -15.47 -4.97 -24.72
C LYS A 98 -14.69 -4.18 -23.70
N ALA A 99 -15.35 -3.18 -23.10
CA ALA A 99 -14.83 -2.41 -22.00
C ALA A 99 -15.07 -3.12 -20.66
N PHE A 100 -14.09 -3.04 -19.79
CA PHE A 100 -14.17 -3.54 -18.41
C PHE A 100 -13.71 -2.47 -17.45
N THR A 101 -14.31 -2.48 -16.26
CA THR A 101 -13.78 -1.78 -15.10
C THR A 101 -13.24 -2.84 -14.14
N VAL A 102 -11.95 -2.73 -13.82
CA VAL A 102 -11.26 -3.60 -12.86
C VAL A 102 -11.02 -2.78 -11.60
N THR A 103 -11.37 -3.34 -10.45
CA THR A 103 -11.22 -2.68 -9.15
C THR A 103 -10.05 -3.24 -8.37
N VAL A 104 -9.38 -2.38 -7.64
CA VAL A 104 -8.35 -2.74 -6.66
C VAL A 104 -9.02 -2.83 -5.30
N SER A 105 -8.69 -3.86 -4.54
CA SER A 105 -9.15 -4.04 -3.17
C SER A 105 -8.08 -3.59 -2.20
N ASP A 106 -8.49 -2.83 -1.20
CA ASP A 106 -7.66 -2.39 -0.07
C ASP A 106 -7.04 -3.61 0.65
N VAL A 107 -5.75 -3.56 0.84
CA VAL A 107 -4.98 -4.43 1.73
C VAL A 107 -4.44 -3.52 2.82
N ASN A 108 -4.96 -3.65 4.02
CA ASN A 108 -4.53 -2.81 5.13
C ASN A 108 -3.01 -2.92 5.34
N GLU A 109 -2.28 -1.91 4.92
CA GLU A 109 -0.86 -1.76 5.18
C GLU A 109 -0.64 -1.30 6.62
N ALA A 110 0.54 -1.63 7.13
CA ALA A 110 1.03 -0.89 8.28
C ALA A 110 1.11 0.59 7.87
N PRO A 111 0.70 1.54 8.74
CA PRO A 111 0.85 2.96 8.42
C PRO A 111 2.27 3.20 7.92
N ASP A 112 2.41 3.46 6.61
CA ASP A 112 3.64 3.99 6.08
C ASP A 112 3.93 5.24 6.89
N ASP A 113 5.01 5.15 7.67
CA ASP A 113 5.65 6.25 8.34
C ASP A 113 4.74 7.48 8.39
N ILE A 114 4.25 7.85 9.58
CA ILE A 114 3.66 9.17 9.70
C ILE A 114 4.79 10.11 9.29
N LYS A 115 4.92 10.30 7.98
CA LYS A 115 5.69 11.38 7.42
C LYS A 115 4.94 12.62 7.86
N PHE A 116 5.24 13.02 9.09
CA PHE A 116 5.07 14.41 9.43
C PHE A 116 5.84 15.13 8.32
N GLY A 117 5.11 15.54 7.29
CA GLY A 117 5.68 16.27 6.19
C GLY A 117 6.60 17.32 6.81
N LYS A 118 7.69 17.69 6.17
CA LYS A 118 8.75 18.63 6.62
C LYS A 118 8.28 19.88 7.39
N ASN A 119 6.99 20.01 7.64
CA ASN A 119 6.27 21.04 8.37
C ASN A 119 5.56 20.48 9.61
N ILE A 120 6.26 19.76 10.47
CA ILE A 120 5.85 19.78 11.88
C ILE A 120 5.86 21.26 12.25
N PHE A 121 4.71 21.79 12.64
CA PHE A 121 4.64 23.13 13.19
C PHE A 121 5.57 23.15 14.40
N LYS A 122 6.79 23.70 14.20
CA LYS A 122 7.79 23.77 15.26
C LYS A 122 7.42 24.81 16.32
N ASP A 123 6.44 25.64 16.01
CA ASP A 123 5.94 26.63 16.94
C ASP A 123 5.20 25.93 18.08
N GLY A 124 5.77 26.02 19.28
CA GLY A 124 5.28 25.33 20.45
C GLY A 124 5.67 23.86 20.60
N LEU A 125 6.41 23.27 19.63
CA LEU A 125 6.90 21.91 19.78
C LEU A 125 8.02 21.84 20.80
N LEU A 126 7.79 21.12 21.90
CA LEU A 126 8.75 21.01 23.00
C LEU A 126 9.71 19.83 22.83
N LEU A 127 9.23 18.71 22.34
CA LEU A 127 9.99 17.47 22.19
C LEU A 127 9.49 16.70 20.96
N HIS A 128 10.41 16.16 20.15
CA HIS A 128 10.14 15.28 19.04
C HIS A 128 11.19 14.17 18.95
N LEU A 129 10.83 12.98 19.35
CA LEU A 129 11.66 11.77 19.21
C LEU A 129 11.02 10.85 18.18
N ASP A 130 11.80 10.49 17.15
CA ASP A 130 11.36 9.63 16.04
C ASP A 130 12.38 8.52 15.82
N SER A 131 12.02 7.28 16.17
CA SER A 131 12.92 6.13 16.02
C SER A 131 13.13 5.71 14.55
N GLY A 132 12.24 6.11 13.64
CA GLY A 132 12.36 5.87 12.21
C GLY A 132 13.25 6.88 11.50
N SER A 133 13.53 8.03 12.10
CA SER A 133 14.41 9.04 11.54
C SER A 133 15.86 8.80 11.93
N PRO A 134 16.80 8.61 10.99
CA PRO A 134 18.22 8.46 11.29
C PRO A 134 18.83 9.72 11.95
N ASP A 135 18.23 10.89 11.78
CA ASP A 135 18.64 12.13 12.46
C ASP A 135 18.24 12.13 13.94
N SER A 136 17.18 11.39 14.29
CA SER A 136 16.73 11.22 15.68
C SER A 136 17.38 9.99 16.32
N PHE A 137 17.32 8.82 15.66
CA PHE A 137 17.98 7.61 16.14
C PHE A 137 18.72 6.90 15.02
N SER A 138 20.03 6.72 15.21
CA SER A 138 20.91 6.15 14.18
C SER A 138 20.79 4.61 14.02
N GLY A 139 19.86 3.98 14.72
CA GLY A 139 19.67 2.52 14.73
C GLY A 139 20.57 1.79 15.73
N SER A 140 21.46 2.52 16.45
CA SER A 140 22.37 1.95 17.45
C SER A 140 22.77 2.98 18.50
N GLY A 141 23.31 2.52 19.64
CA GLY A 141 23.70 3.37 20.75
C GLY A 141 22.55 3.61 21.72
N ASN A 142 22.70 4.62 22.57
CA ASN A 142 21.75 4.91 23.63
C ASN A 142 21.19 6.34 23.60
N THR A 143 21.54 7.14 22.60
CA THR A 143 21.03 8.52 22.47
C THR A 143 19.92 8.57 21.43
N TRP A 144 18.78 9.13 21.85
CA TRP A 144 17.63 9.40 20.97
C TRP A 144 17.50 10.92 20.85
N ASN A 145 17.93 11.47 19.71
CA ASN A 145 18.03 12.91 19.50
C ASN A 145 16.64 13.55 19.32
N ASP A 146 16.45 14.68 19.98
CA ASP A 146 15.26 15.50 19.85
C ASP A 146 15.32 16.36 18.58
N LEU A 147 14.35 16.20 17.70
CA LEU A 147 14.20 16.92 16.43
C LEU A 147 13.44 18.25 16.58
N SER A 148 12.94 18.59 17.75
CA SER A 148 12.23 19.86 18.00
C SER A 148 13.13 21.08 17.88
N GLY A 149 14.44 20.90 18.10
CA GLY A 149 15.44 21.95 18.20
C GLY A 149 15.74 22.40 19.62
N ASN A 150 15.04 21.86 20.63
CA ASN A 150 15.24 22.22 22.04
C ASN A 150 16.31 21.37 22.74
N SER A 151 16.83 20.33 22.05
CA SER A 151 17.88 19.43 22.56
C SER A 151 17.48 18.63 23.80
N TYR A 152 16.21 18.29 23.94
CA TYR A 152 15.69 17.43 25.02
C TYR A 152 15.88 15.95 24.68
N ASN A 153 17.11 15.55 24.42
CA ASN A 153 17.44 14.20 23.96
C ASN A 153 17.01 13.14 24.97
N GLY A 154 16.54 12.01 24.46
CA GLY A 154 16.27 10.80 25.22
C GLY A 154 17.54 9.97 25.42
N THR A 155 17.63 9.26 26.54
CA THR A 155 18.64 8.24 26.78
C THR A 155 17.97 6.88 26.93
N LEU A 156 18.36 5.93 26.10
CA LEU A 156 17.90 4.54 26.16
C LEU A 156 18.60 3.81 27.29
N MET A 157 17.86 3.42 28.31
CA MET A 157 18.40 2.78 29.51
C MET A 157 18.34 1.26 29.40
N ASN A 158 19.43 0.62 29.83
CA ASN A 158 19.60 -0.83 29.85
C ASN A 158 19.50 -1.51 28.46
N SER A 159 20.02 -0.82 27.44
CA SER A 159 20.24 -1.36 26.08
C SER A 159 18.99 -1.96 25.43
N PRO A 160 17.92 -1.18 25.19
CA PRO A 160 16.82 -1.61 24.34
C PRO A 160 17.31 -2.02 22.95
N SER A 161 16.60 -2.94 22.31
CA SER A 161 16.90 -3.29 20.93
C SER A 161 16.17 -2.37 19.95
N PHE A 162 16.73 -2.24 18.75
CA PHE A 162 16.13 -1.52 17.65
C PHE A 162 15.75 -2.52 16.54
N SER A 163 14.62 -2.28 15.86
CA SER A 163 14.19 -2.98 14.65
C SER A 163 13.83 -1.97 13.58
N ASN A 164 14.10 -2.30 12.32
CA ASN A 164 13.64 -1.51 11.16
C ASN A 164 12.18 -1.77 10.80
N ASP A 165 11.50 -2.66 11.52
CA ASP A 165 10.09 -2.92 11.30
C ASP A 165 9.26 -1.66 11.52
N ASN A 166 8.20 -1.49 10.72
CA ASN A 166 7.27 -0.35 10.81
C ASN A 166 7.96 1.03 10.76
N GLY A 167 9.01 1.17 9.96
CA GLY A 167 9.72 2.44 9.77
C GLY A 167 10.77 2.76 10.86
N GLY A 168 11.02 1.85 11.78
CA GLY A 168 11.99 1.98 12.87
C GLY A 168 11.33 1.97 14.26
N MET A 169 11.74 1.03 15.08
CA MET A 169 11.10 0.77 16.36
C MET A 169 12.12 0.47 17.46
N ILE A 170 11.98 1.12 18.60
CA ILE A 170 12.73 0.80 19.82
C ILE A 170 11.90 -0.17 20.64
N ASN A 171 12.46 -1.38 20.91
CA ASN A 171 11.80 -2.42 21.66
C ASN A 171 12.24 -2.38 23.13
N LEU A 172 11.27 -2.17 24.02
CA LEU A 172 11.47 -2.20 25.46
C LEU A 172 10.93 -3.52 26.04
N ASN A 173 11.62 -4.09 27.02
CA ASN A 173 11.25 -5.39 27.62
C ASN A 173 10.14 -5.29 28.69
N GLY A 174 9.56 -4.12 28.90
CA GLY A 174 8.47 -3.91 29.84
C GLY A 174 8.84 -4.00 31.32
N SER A 175 10.11 -4.18 31.68
CA SER A 175 10.52 -4.37 33.08
C SER A 175 11.72 -3.52 33.51
N THR A 176 12.82 -3.58 32.78
CA THR A 176 14.09 -2.95 33.16
C THR A 176 14.57 -1.89 32.18
N GLN A 177 13.93 -1.78 31.02
CA GLN A 177 14.30 -0.85 29.95
C GLN A 177 13.31 0.31 29.89
N TRP A 178 13.83 1.53 29.71
CA TRP A 178 13.01 2.75 29.56
C TRP A 178 13.78 3.81 28.77
N VAL A 179 13.08 4.84 28.38
CA VAL A 179 13.66 6.07 27.81
C VAL A 179 13.68 7.13 28.90
N GLN A 180 14.83 7.73 29.16
CA GLN A 180 15.02 8.78 30.14
C GLN A 180 15.19 10.15 29.49
N LEU A 181 14.39 11.11 29.88
CA LEU A 181 14.38 12.50 29.40
C LEU A 181 14.91 13.46 30.47
N ASN A 182 16.19 13.38 30.80
CA ASN A 182 16.78 14.13 31.92
C ASN A 182 16.63 15.65 31.80
N SER A 183 16.82 16.18 30.59
CA SER A 183 16.76 17.63 30.35
C SER A 183 15.34 18.16 30.19
N PHE A 184 14.34 17.27 30.12
CA PHE A 184 12.93 17.65 29.98
C PHE A 184 12.22 17.87 31.31
N ALA A 185 12.85 17.51 32.44
CA ALA A 185 12.28 17.68 33.78
C ALA A 185 12.01 19.17 34.07
N GLY A 186 10.76 19.49 34.43
CA GLY A 186 10.32 20.85 34.72
C GLY A 186 9.92 21.70 33.53
N VAL A 187 10.02 21.17 32.28
CA VAL A 187 9.55 21.89 31.08
C VAL A 187 8.03 22.04 31.07
N LEU A 188 7.32 21.02 31.52
CA LEU A 188 5.87 21.07 31.70
C LEU A 188 5.55 21.62 33.09
N SER A 189 5.21 22.89 33.17
CA SER A 189 4.85 23.55 34.45
C SER A 189 3.35 23.39 34.75
N ASN A 190 2.98 23.48 36.02
CA ASN A 190 1.65 23.17 36.55
C ASN A 190 0.46 23.97 35.96
N ASN A 191 0.68 24.94 35.09
CA ASN A 191 -0.37 25.78 34.51
C ASN A 191 -0.32 25.87 33.00
N SER A 192 0.44 25.00 32.32
CA SER A 192 0.55 25.01 30.86
C SER A 192 -0.36 23.93 30.23
N SER A 193 -1.12 24.28 29.22
CA SER A 193 -1.80 23.29 28.37
C SER A 193 -0.78 22.65 27.43
N TYR A 194 -0.75 21.34 27.38
CA TYR A 194 0.12 20.60 26.48
C TYR A 194 -0.61 19.40 25.87
N THR A 195 -0.10 18.92 24.75
CA THR A 195 -0.56 17.68 24.09
C THR A 195 0.62 16.72 24.01
N ILE A 196 0.40 15.47 24.38
CA ILE A 196 1.34 14.38 24.19
C ILE A 196 0.76 13.42 23.16
N SER A 197 1.53 13.10 22.13
CA SER A 197 1.20 12.07 21.15
C SER A 197 2.29 11.00 21.19
N VAL A 198 1.91 9.75 21.43
CA VAL A 198 2.83 8.61 21.51
C VAL A 198 2.29 7.45 20.68
N TRP A 199 3.14 6.87 19.87
CA TRP A 199 2.83 5.65 19.12
C TRP A 199 3.58 4.49 19.76
N PHE A 200 2.85 3.47 20.19
CA PHE A 200 3.44 2.26 20.74
C PHE A 200 2.63 1.01 20.38
N LYS A 201 3.32 -0.12 20.29
CA LYS A 201 2.71 -1.44 20.16
C LYS A 201 3.00 -2.23 21.44
N SER A 202 1.96 -2.75 22.09
CA SER A 202 2.09 -3.67 23.21
C SER A 202 1.81 -5.10 22.75
N THR A 203 2.61 -6.06 23.21
CA THR A 203 2.38 -7.50 23.06
C THR A 203 1.59 -8.09 24.24
N GLU A 204 1.32 -7.28 25.26
CA GLU A 204 0.54 -7.70 26.42
C GLU A 204 -0.92 -7.91 26.03
N THR A 205 -1.43 -9.09 26.33
CA THR A 205 -2.83 -9.48 26.05
C THR A 205 -3.80 -9.10 27.16
N ASN A 206 -3.31 -8.52 28.25
CA ASN A 206 -4.14 -8.11 29.39
C ASN A 206 -4.59 -6.66 29.26
N ALA A 207 -5.90 -6.45 29.29
CA ALA A 207 -6.62 -5.20 29.08
C ALA A 207 -6.44 -4.12 30.17
N SER A 208 -5.33 -4.11 30.88
CA SER A 208 -5.00 -3.07 31.86
C SER A 208 -3.79 -2.23 31.45
N GLY A 209 -3.73 -1.87 30.16
CA GLY A 209 -2.79 -0.86 29.69
C GLY A 209 -3.10 0.48 30.33
N GLN A 210 -2.52 0.75 31.49
CA GLN A 210 -2.58 2.07 32.10
C GLN A 210 -1.51 2.94 31.43
N VAL A 211 -1.94 3.94 30.67
CA VAL A 211 -1.12 5.11 30.38
C VAL A 211 -1.18 5.95 31.65
N TYR A 212 -0.10 5.95 32.43
CA TYR A 212 0.00 6.82 33.60
C TYR A 212 0.19 8.26 33.11
N ASN A 213 -0.73 9.14 33.49
CA ASN A 213 -0.60 10.57 33.37
C ASN A 213 0.38 11.11 34.47
#